data_c15dda65539f46028d00e925fcdbd3bc
#
_entry.id   c15dda65539f46028d00e925fcdbd3bc
#
_cell.length_a   1.000
_cell.length_b   1.000
_cell.length_c   1.000
_cell.angle_alpha   90.00
_cell.angle_beta   90.00
_cell.angle_gamma   90.00
#
_symmetry.space_group_name_H-M   'P 1'
#
loop_
_entity.id
_entity.type
_entity.pdbx_description
1 polymer ?
#
loop_
_entity_poly.entity_id
_entity_poly.type
_entity_poly.pdbx_seq_one_letter_code
_entity_poly.pdbx_strand_id
1 'polypeptide(L)'
;MIAPDAPILVFDSGIGGLSVLAKIRNALPQAPIAYSADYAGLPYGEKSEIEVATRVCAFLGRLSERYRPRLVVIACNTASTIALAHARAVLGVPIVGTVP
;
A
#
# COMPACT_ATOMS: atom_id res chain seq x y z
N MET A 1 -4.15 19.32 -4.78
CA MET A 1 -5.01 19.48 -3.59
C MET A 1 -5.64 18.15 -3.21
N ILE A 2 -5.62 17.83 -1.93
CA ILE A 2 -6.23 16.59 -1.43
C ILE A 2 -7.72 16.84 -1.19
N ALA A 3 -8.57 15.98 -1.76
CA ALA A 3 -10.01 16.08 -1.53
C ALA A 3 -10.34 15.82 -0.06
N PRO A 4 -11.39 16.47 0.50
CA PRO A 4 -11.74 16.27 1.91
C PRO A 4 -12.07 14.81 2.25
N ASP A 5 -12.59 14.04 1.30
CA ASP A 5 -12.98 12.65 1.46
C ASP A 5 -11.94 11.67 0.86
N ALA A 6 -10.72 12.15 0.57
CA ALA A 6 -9.68 11.31 0.00
C ALA A 6 -9.39 10.11 0.93
N PRO A 7 -9.37 8.87 0.40
CA PRO A 7 -9.20 7.69 1.23
C PRO A 7 -7.75 7.48 1.66
N ILE A 8 -7.58 6.63 2.68
CA ILE A 8 -6.32 5.98 2.97
C ILE A 8 -6.31 4.71 2.12
N LEU A 9 -5.30 4.57 1.27
CA LEU A 9 -5.13 3.38 0.45
C LEU A 9 -4.28 2.38 1.21
N VAL A 10 -4.85 1.21 1.50
CA VAL A 10 -4.13 0.12 2.18
C VAL A 10 -3.84 -0.95 1.15
N PHE A 11 -2.58 -1.21 0.90
CA PHE A 11 -2.12 -2.20 -0.07
C PHE A 11 -1.53 -3.41 0.64
N ASP A 12 -1.88 -4.60 0.16
CA ASP A 12 -1.39 -5.87 0.68
C ASP A 12 -1.05 -6.79 -0.49
N SER A 13 -0.20 -7.78 -0.25
CA SER A 13 0.09 -8.83 -1.23
C SER A 13 -1.01 -9.89 -1.30
N GLY A 14 -1.92 -9.90 -0.33
CA GLY A 14 -3.07 -10.82 -0.31
C GLY A 14 -3.30 -11.51 1.03
N ILE A 15 -2.30 -11.56 1.91
CA ILE A 15 -2.42 -12.17 3.23
C ILE A 15 -1.70 -11.29 4.26
N GLY A 16 -2.23 -11.29 5.47
CA GLY A 16 -1.61 -10.61 6.60
C GLY A 16 -1.98 -9.15 6.76
N GLY A 17 -2.50 -8.49 5.74
CA GLY A 17 -2.82 -7.06 5.80
C GLY A 17 -4.11 -6.74 6.52
N LEU A 18 -4.97 -7.72 6.77
CA LEU A 18 -6.26 -7.47 7.41
C LEU A 18 -6.12 -7.02 8.86
N SER A 19 -5.09 -7.48 9.57
CA SER A 19 -4.82 -7.03 10.94
C SER A 19 -4.40 -5.56 10.96
N VAL A 20 -3.61 -5.13 9.98
CA VAL A 20 -3.23 -3.73 9.82
C VAL A 20 -4.46 -2.88 9.52
N LEU A 21 -5.30 -3.35 8.59
CA LEU A 21 -6.55 -2.68 8.23
C LEU A 21 -7.45 -2.49 9.45
N ALA A 22 -7.59 -3.52 10.28
CA ALA A 22 -8.42 -3.45 11.49
C ALA A 22 -7.88 -2.39 12.46
N LYS A 23 -6.56 -2.31 12.62
CA LYS A 23 -5.95 -1.31 13.51
C LYS A 23 -6.14 0.11 12.99
N ILE A 24 -6.06 0.31 11.68
CA ILE A 24 -6.31 1.61 11.07
C ILE A 24 -7.76 2.03 11.31
N ARG A 25 -8.71 1.11 11.12
CA ARG A 25 -10.13 1.39 11.36
C ARG A 25 -10.41 1.74 12.80
N ASN A 26 -9.75 1.06 13.74
CA ASN A 26 -9.92 1.36 15.16
C ASN A 26 -9.34 2.72 15.53
N ALA A 27 -8.20 3.07 14.95
CA ALA A 27 -7.55 4.36 15.23
C ALA A 27 -8.26 5.53 14.55
N LEU A 28 -8.81 5.30 13.35
CA LEU A 28 -9.41 6.35 12.52
C LEU A 28 -10.77 5.88 12.00
N PRO A 29 -11.78 5.74 12.88
CA PRO A 29 -13.06 5.12 12.49
C PRO A 29 -13.85 5.91 11.45
N GLN A 30 -13.56 7.20 11.29
CA GLN A 30 -14.26 8.05 10.33
C GLN A 30 -13.51 8.19 8.99
N ALA A 31 -12.28 7.69 8.88
CA ALA A 31 -11.49 7.85 7.67
C ALA A 31 -11.97 6.89 6.59
N PRO A 32 -12.20 7.37 5.35
CA PRO A 32 -12.46 6.49 4.23
C PRO A 32 -11.23 5.64 3.94
N ILE A 33 -11.42 4.35 3.66
CA ILE A 33 -10.34 3.41 3.38
C ILE A 33 -10.63 2.68 2.08
N ALA A 34 -9.63 2.60 1.20
CA ALA A 34 -9.64 1.74 0.03
C ALA A 34 -8.62 0.64 0.28
N TYR A 35 -9.08 -0.60 0.39
CA TYR A 35 -8.21 -1.76 0.59
C TYR A 35 -8.03 -2.50 -0.72
N SER A 36 -6.77 -2.80 -1.05
CA SER A 36 -6.43 -3.50 -2.28
C SER A 36 -5.41 -4.59 -2.01
N ALA A 37 -5.62 -5.77 -2.57
CA ALA A 37 -4.74 -6.92 -2.38
C ALA A 37 -4.31 -7.49 -3.73
N ASP A 38 -3.01 -7.72 -3.89
CA ASP A 38 -2.42 -8.26 -5.12
C ASP A 38 -2.31 -9.78 -5.03
N TYR A 39 -3.45 -10.47 -5.06
CA TYR A 39 -3.47 -11.94 -5.01
C TYR A 39 -2.72 -12.57 -6.18
N ALA A 40 -2.78 -11.97 -7.35
CA ALA A 40 -2.11 -12.52 -8.53
C ALA A 40 -0.59 -12.50 -8.41
N GLY A 41 -0.04 -11.68 -7.54
CA GLY A 41 1.40 -11.59 -7.33
C GLY A 41 1.96 -12.55 -6.29
N LEU A 42 1.11 -13.25 -5.54
CA LEU A 42 1.57 -14.19 -4.52
C LEU A 42 2.30 -15.38 -5.12
N PRO A 43 3.30 -15.93 -4.43
CA PRO A 43 3.91 -15.41 -3.20
C PRO A 43 5.05 -14.44 -3.50
N TYR A 44 5.06 -13.31 -2.85
CA TYR A 44 6.09 -12.28 -3.04
C TYR A 44 7.48 -12.77 -2.62
N GLY A 45 7.56 -13.64 -1.63
CA GLY A 45 8.82 -14.16 -1.15
C GLY A 45 9.62 -14.97 -2.16
N GLU A 46 8.97 -15.45 -3.23
CA GLU A 46 9.61 -16.20 -4.31
C GLU A 46 10.05 -15.30 -5.47
N LYS A 47 9.75 -14.02 -5.43
CA LYS A 47 10.12 -13.05 -6.46
C LYS A 47 11.45 -12.39 -6.12
N SER A 48 12.18 -11.93 -7.14
CA SER A 48 13.37 -11.11 -6.91
C SER A 48 12.94 -9.75 -6.33
N GLU A 49 13.90 -9.07 -5.70
CA GLU A 49 13.62 -7.72 -5.16
C GLU A 49 13.20 -6.74 -6.24
N ILE A 50 13.83 -6.81 -7.41
CA ILE A 50 13.47 -5.97 -8.55
C ILE A 50 12.04 -6.25 -9.00
N GLU A 51 11.65 -7.51 -9.08
CA GLU A 51 10.29 -7.89 -9.46
C GLU A 51 9.26 -7.35 -8.47
N VAL A 52 9.52 -7.48 -7.17
CA VAL A 52 8.62 -6.96 -6.13
C VAL A 52 8.53 -5.44 -6.22
N ALA A 53 9.66 -4.75 -6.29
CA ALA A 53 9.66 -3.29 -6.35
C ALA A 53 8.92 -2.78 -7.58
N THR A 54 9.18 -3.36 -8.74
CA THR A 54 8.52 -2.97 -10.00
C THR A 54 7.02 -3.20 -9.93
N ARG A 55 6.61 -4.37 -9.44
CA ARG A 55 5.21 -4.73 -9.35
C ARG A 55 4.44 -3.84 -8.38
N VAL A 56 4.99 -3.64 -7.18
CA VAL A 56 4.36 -2.80 -6.16
C VAL A 56 4.24 -1.35 -6.63
N CYS A 57 5.30 -0.79 -7.20
CA CYS A 57 5.27 0.59 -7.68
C CYS A 57 4.26 0.79 -8.81
N ALA A 58 4.19 -0.15 -9.75
CA ALA A 58 3.20 -0.08 -10.83
C ALA A 58 1.76 -0.19 -10.30
N PHE A 59 1.54 -1.10 -9.37
CA PHE A 59 0.23 -1.31 -8.76
C PHE A 59 -0.21 -0.07 -7.98
N LEU A 60 0.65 0.45 -7.12
CA LEU A 60 0.37 1.65 -6.32
C LEU A 60 0.19 2.88 -7.21
N GLY A 61 0.93 2.99 -8.29
CA GLY A 61 0.78 4.10 -9.23
C GLY A 61 -0.61 4.14 -9.85
N ARG A 62 -1.10 2.99 -10.31
CA ARG A 62 -2.44 2.90 -10.90
C ARG A 62 -3.52 3.17 -9.87
N LEU A 63 -3.39 2.61 -8.66
CA LEU A 63 -4.37 2.83 -7.60
C LEU A 63 -4.38 4.28 -7.13
N SER A 64 -3.22 4.92 -7.06
CA SER A 64 -3.13 6.31 -6.65
C SER A 64 -3.79 7.24 -7.65
N GLU A 65 -3.67 6.96 -8.96
CA GLU A 65 -4.38 7.73 -9.98
C GLU A 65 -5.89 7.55 -9.87
N ARG A 66 -6.34 6.34 -9.59
CA ARG A 66 -7.76 6.02 -9.52
C ARG A 66 -8.43 6.61 -8.28
N TYR A 67 -7.81 6.45 -7.12
CA TYR A 67 -8.44 6.79 -5.83
C TYR A 67 -7.99 8.11 -5.24
N ARG A 68 -6.90 8.68 -5.71
CA ARG A 68 -6.36 9.95 -5.20
C ARG A 68 -6.26 9.95 -3.68
N PRO A 69 -5.54 8.99 -3.08
CA PRO A 69 -5.50 8.86 -1.63
C PRO A 69 -4.70 9.98 -0.97
N ARG A 70 -5.00 10.23 0.31
CA ARG A 70 -4.20 11.14 1.12
C ARG A 70 -2.97 10.47 1.72
N LEU A 71 -3.00 9.14 1.81
CA LEU A 71 -1.95 8.34 2.42
C LEU A 71 -2.01 6.94 1.85
N VAL A 72 -0.86 6.34 1.63
CA VAL A 72 -0.74 4.92 1.25
C VAL A 72 -0.09 4.18 2.40
N VAL A 73 -0.69 3.06 2.80
CA VAL A 73 -0.14 2.13 3.79
C VAL A 73 0.20 0.83 3.08
N ILE A 74 1.47 0.43 3.09
CA ILE A 74 1.89 -0.87 2.59
C ILE A 74 1.80 -1.86 3.74
N ALA A 75 0.76 -2.70 3.74
CA ALA A 75 0.42 -3.61 4.84
C ALA A 75 1.06 -5.00 4.69
N CYS A 76 2.07 -5.12 3.85
CA CYS A 76 2.80 -6.35 3.58
C CYS A 76 4.25 -6.16 3.98
N ASN A 77 4.79 -7.05 4.83
CA ASN A 77 6.18 -6.93 5.30
C ASN A 77 7.18 -7.03 4.14
N THR A 78 7.02 -7.98 3.26
CA THR A 78 7.92 -8.16 2.11
C THR A 78 7.92 -6.92 1.22
N ALA A 79 6.72 -6.43 0.85
CA ALA A 79 6.61 -5.24 0.02
C ALA A 79 7.14 -4.00 0.74
N SER A 80 6.89 -3.85 2.04
CA SER A 80 7.42 -2.73 2.81
C SER A 80 8.95 -2.72 2.82
N THR A 81 9.55 -3.87 3.07
CA THR A 81 11.01 -3.98 3.14
C THR A 81 11.66 -3.65 1.80
N ILE A 82 11.10 -4.17 0.71
CA ILE A 82 11.73 -4.09 -0.61
C ILE A 82 11.36 -2.82 -1.37
N ALA A 83 10.08 -2.42 -1.32
CA ALA A 83 9.55 -1.42 -2.25
C ALA A 83 9.31 -0.04 -1.65
N LEU A 84 9.37 0.12 -0.34
CA LEU A 84 8.99 1.39 0.31
C LEU A 84 9.80 2.58 -0.21
N ALA A 85 11.12 2.45 -0.26
CA ALA A 85 11.98 3.53 -0.72
C ALA A 85 11.75 3.86 -2.20
N HIS A 86 11.55 2.82 -3.03
CA HIS A 86 11.26 2.99 -4.44
C HIS A 86 9.92 3.70 -4.65
N ALA A 87 8.90 3.28 -3.91
CA ALA A 87 7.58 3.89 -4.01
C ALA A 87 7.61 5.37 -3.58
N ARG A 88 8.31 5.67 -2.50
CA ARG A 88 8.47 7.05 -2.02
C ARG A 88 9.17 7.94 -3.04
N ALA A 89 10.09 7.37 -3.82
CA ALA A 89 10.82 8.13 -4.82
C ALA A 89 9.96 8.49 -6.04
N VAL A 90 8.95 7.69 -6.36
CA VAL A 90 8.19 7.86 -7.62
C VAL A 90 6.75 8.31 -7.41
N LEU A 91 6.18 8.14 -6.23
CA LEU A 91 4.81 8.54 -5.95
C LEU A 91 4.78 9.85 -5.17
N GLY A 92 3.84 10.72 -5.52
CA GLY A 92 3.73 12.03 -4.88
C GLY A 92 2.87 12.05 -3.61
N VAL A 93 2.48 10.89 -3.10
CA VAL A 93 1.63 10.77 -1.91
C VAL A 93 2.47 10.24 -0.74
N PRO A 94 2.17 10.62 0.51
CA PRO A 94 2.85 10.03 1.66
C PRO A 94 2.63 8.53 1.74
N ILE A 95 3.69 7.77 2.03
CA ILE A 95 3.64 6.31 2.11
C ILE A 95 4.27 5.85 3.41
N VAL A 96 3.57 4.96 4.11
CA VAL A 96 4.11 4.31 5.31
C VAL A 96 4.11 2.80 5.10
N GLY A 97 5.14 2.15 5.65
CA GLY A 97 5.24 0.69 5.64
C GLY A 97 4.87 0.11 7.00
N THR A 98 4.89 -1.22 7.09
CA THR A 98 4.50 -1.94 8.30
C THR A 98 5.68 -2.58 9.03
N VAL A 99 6.88 -2.46 8.52
CA VAL A 99 8.10 -2.94 9.20
C VAL A 99 8.87 -1.76 9.77
N PRO A 100 9.56 -1.99 10.89
CA PRO A 100 10.41 -0.96 11.49
C PRO A 100 11.52 -0.52 10.56
#